data_164df589956344d08e90daec04d6f3e9
#
_entry.id   164df589956344d08e90daec04d6f3e9
#
_cell.length_a   1.000
_cell.length_b   1.000
_cell.length_c   1.000
_cell.angle_alpha   90.00
_cell.angle_beta   90.00
_cell.angle_gamma   90.00
#
_symmetry.space_group_name_H-M   'P 1'
#
loop_
_entity.id
_entity.type
_entity.pdbx_description
1 polymer ?
#
loop_
_entity_poly.entity_id
_entity_poly.type
_entity_poly.pdbx_seq_one_letter_code
_entity_poly.pdbx_strand_id
1 'polypeptide(L)'
;TIGFKNGNKRGEAYSVHVVNKLKQLGYDVKGRIVDFSEYGIPQKRQRYILVGTKKDNAEKFFDLLVQNKVNFFKSKNLEKDTVSLSDAISDLLQSHGTEESPDTKNFRAGIYAKAATSYQKLMRKDKNLTKKIASSHRFANHKKETIEKFQYILNFGRANKNISDEIKAKYNLKKRTVVPLCSDSPTPTLTTLPDDYIHYSEPRILTVREYARIQSFPDSYEFRGGYTTGGNRRKTDVPRYTQIGNAIPPLFAEQAGLVLKEMINTWKKRCNLRLVL
;
A
#
# COMPACT_ATOMS: atom_id res chain seq x y z
N THR A 1 -5.51 -6.96 -17.98
CA THR A 1 -4.60 -6.14 -18.80
C THR A 1 -5.38 -5.60 -19.98
N ILE A 2 -5.46 -4.27 -20.11
CA ILE A 2 -6.10 -3.59 -21.23
C ILE A 2 -5.13 -3.72 -22.41
N GLY A 3 -5.53 -4.44 -23.48
CA GLY A 3 -4.78 -4.49 -24.71
C GLY A 3 -4.93 -3.21 -25.55
N PHE A 4 -4.00 -2.94 -26.44
CA PHE A 4 -4.17 -1.88 -27.44
C PHE A 4 -5.38 -2.18 -28.32
N LYS A 5 -6.25 -1.19 -28.53
CA LYS A 5 -7.28 -1.26 -29.55
C LYS A 5 -6.68 -0.81 -30.88
N ASN A 6 -6.50 -1.73 -31.80
CA ASN A 6 -6.31 -1.40 -33.21
C ASN A 6 -7.68 -1.57 -33.90
N GLY A 7 -8.40 -0.47 -34.06
CA GLY A 7 -9.77 -0.50 -34.61
C GLY A 7 -10.72 -1.32 -33.72
N ASN A 8 -11.60 -2.14 -34.32
CA ASN A 8 -12.57 -2.98 -33.64
C ASN A 8 -12.04 -4.33 -33.12
N LYS A 9 -10.74 -4.63 -33.27
CA LYS A 9 -10.12 -5.88 -32.78
C LYS A 9 -9.37 -5.62 -31.47
N ARG A 10 -9.51 -6.54 -30.48
CA ARG A 10 -8.64 -6.57 -29.30
C ARG A 10 -7.21 -6.83 -29.75
N GLY A 11 -6.34 -5.82 -29.64
CA GLY A 11 -4.91 -5.98 -29.90
C GLY A 11 -4.21 -6.79 -28.81
N GLU A 12 -2.92 -7.05 -29.02
CA GLU A 12 -2.02 -7.71 -28.07
C GLU A 12 -2.06 -7.02 -26.69
N ALA A 13 -2.07 -7.80 -25.61
CA ALA A 13 -2.00 -7.25 -24.26
C ALA A 13 -0.71 -6.43 -24.09
N TYR A 14 -0.81 -5.25 -23.45
CA TYR A 14 0.35 -4.36 -23.27
C TYR A 14 1.55 -5.07 -22.62
N SER A 15 1.31 -5.96 -21.65
CA SER A 15 2.37 -6.77 -21.02
C SER A 15 3.11 -7.66 -22.01
N VAL A 16 2.42 -8.27 -22.98
CA VAL A 16 3.03 -9.10 -24.02
C VAL A 16 3.89 -8.25 -24.94
N HIS A 17 3.38 -7.09 -25.37
CA HIS A 17 4.15 -6.15 -26.18
C HIS A 17 5.46 -5.72 -25.50
N VAL A 18 5.42 -5.37 -24.20
CA VAL A 18 6.62 -4.98 -23.44
C VAL A 18 7.61 -6.14 -23.35
N VAL A 19 7.14 -7.36 -23.04
CA VAL A 19 7.98 -8.57 -23.00
C VAL A 19 8.68 -8.81 -24.34
N ASN A 20 7.93 -8.77 -25.44
CA ASN A 20 8.46 -8.99 -26.78
C ASN A 20 9.53 -7.94 -27.13
N LYS A 21 9.26 -6.67 -26.81
CA LYS A 21 10.21 -5.58 -27.05
C LYS A 21 11.51 -5.76 -26.27
N LEU A 22 11.43 -6.14 -24.99
CA LEU A 22 12.62 -6.41 -24.17
C LEU A 22 13.41 -7.60 -24.69
N LYS A 23 12.76 -8.70 -25.11
CA LYS A 23 13.41 -9.85 -25.72
C LYS A 23 14.15 -9.48 -27.01
N GLN A 24 13.54 -8.66 -27.89
CA GLN A 24 14.20 -8.14 -29.10
C GLN A 24 15.46 -7.32 -28.78
N LEU A 25 15.50 -6.66 -27.60
CA LEU A 25 16.67 -5.91 -27.11
C LEU A 25 17.72 -6.79 -26.41
N GLY A 26 17.56 -8.13 -26.47
CA GLY A 26 18.50 -9.10 -25.90
C GLY A 26 18.37 -9.30 -24.39
N TYR A 27 17.22 -9.01 -23.79
CA TYR A 27 16.96 -9.34 -22.39
C TYR A 27 16.36 -10.74 -22.26
N ASP A 28 16.83 -11.51 -21.27
CA ASP A 28 16.04 -12.58 -20.70
C ASP A 28 14.97 -11.95 -19.81
N VAL A 29 13.71 -12.34 -19.99
CA VAL A 29 12.55 -11.64 -19.39
C VAL A 29 11.62 -12.63 -18.73
N LYS A 30 11.30 -12.36 -17.47
CA LYS A 30 10.30 -13.12 -16.70
C LYS A 30 9.32 -12.18 -16.03
N GLY A 31 8.03 -12.56 -16.03
CA GLY A 31 6.97 -11.84 -15.34
C GLY A 31 6.16 -12.78 -14.45
N ARG A 32 5.86 -12.36 -13.23
CA ARG A 32 4.97 -13.07 -12.28
C ARG A 32 3.98 -12.11 -11.64
N ILE A 33 2.81 -12.62 -11.26
CA ILE A 33 1.89 -11.92 -10.38
C ILE A 33 2.37 -12.15 -8.96
N VAL A 34 2.59 -11.07 -8.21
CA VAL A 34 3.04 -11.07 -6.82
C VAL A 34 1.95 -10.44 -5.96
N ASP A 35 1.54 -11.12 -4.89
CA ASP A 35 0.65 -10.55 -3.87
C ASP A 35 1.52 -9.95 -2.75
N PHE A 36 1.42 -8.64 -2.58
CA PHE A 36 2.27 -7.95 -1.61
C PHE A 36 1.96 -8.31 -0.15
N SER A 37 0.77 -8.86 0.14
CA SER A 37 0.44 -9.33 1.49
C SER A 37 1.34 -10.48 1.97
N GLU A 38 1.94 -11.23 1.04
CA GLU A 38 2.90 -12.30 1.36
C GLU A 38 4.29 -11.76 1.75
N TYR A 39 4.50 -10.45 1.59
CA TYR A 39 5.78 -9.76 1.82
C TYR A 39 5.72 -8.76 2.98
N GLY A 40 4.84 -9.01 3.97
CA GLY A 40 4.71 -8.21 5.18
C GLY A 40 3.97 -6.88 4.99
N ILE A 41 3.22 -6.72 3.90
CA ILE A 41 2.39 -5.55 3.65
C ILE A 41 0.94 -5.84 4.06
N PRO A 42 0.30 -5.01 4.92
CA PRO A 42 -1.07 -5.25 5.41
C PRO A 42 -2.14 -4.96 4.35
N GLN A 43 -1.90 -5.41 3.10
CA GLN A 43 -2.79 -5.20 1.96
C GLN A 43 -2.69 -6.33 0.95
N LYS A 44 -3.80 -6.96 0.58
CA LYS A 44 -3.91 -7.87 -0.55
C LYS A 44 -3.85 -7.07 -1.85
N ARG A 45 -2.65 -6.96 -2.41
CA ARG A 45 -2.39 -6.17 -3.61
C ARG A 45 -1.58 -6.97 -4.61
N GLN A 46 -2.24 -7.51 -5.59
CA GLN A 46 -1.60 -8.25 -6.67
C GLN A 46 -1.07 -7.30 -7.75
N ARG A 47 0.17 -7.50 -8.13
CA ARG A 47 0.83 -6.74 -9.20
C ARG A 47 1.63 -7.68 -10.10
N TYR A 48 1.55 -7.42 -11.39
CA TYR A 48 2.42 -8.07 -12.35
C TYR A 48 3.80 -7.40 -12.29
N ILE A 49 4.78 -8.16 -11.83
CA ILE A 49 6.19 -7.73 -11.74
C ILE A 49 6.92 -8.33 -12.91
N LEU A 50 7.57 -7.49 -13.69
CA LEU A 50 8.37 -7.88 -14.85
C LEU A 50 9.85 -7.59 -14.57
N VAL A 51 10.68 -8.58 -14.76
CA VAL A 51 12.15 -8.47 -14.60
C VAL A 51 12.82 -8.82 -15.91
N GLY A 52 13.78 -8.02 -16.32
CA GLY A 52 14.61 -8.27 -17.50
C GLY A 52 16.10 -8.18 -17.15
N THR A 53 16.88 -9.15 -17.56
CA THR A 53 18.34 -9.19 -17.37
C THR A 53 19.05 -9.44 -18.68
N LYS A 54 20.27 -8.90 -18.86
CA LYS A 54 21.12 -9.20 -20.05
C LYS A 54 22.17 -10.26 -19.78
N LYS A 55 22.43 -10.60 -18.53
CA LYS A 55 23.63 -11.36 -18.13
C LYS A 55 23.34 -12.48 -17.12
N ASP A 56 22.10 -12.66 -16.72
CA ASP A 56 21.65 -13.71 -15.79
C ASP A 56 20.24 -14.17 -16.19
N ASN A 57 19.73 -15.23 -15.56
CA ASN A 57 18.37 -15.71 -15.73
C ASN A 57 17.40 -14.83 -14.91
N ALA A 58 16.39 -14.24 -15.56
CA ALA A 58 15.40 -13.39 -14.91
C ALA A 58 14.53 -14.16 -13.90
N GLU A 59 14.34 -15.48 -14.07
CA GLU A 59 13.62 -16.33 -13.11
C GLU A 59 14.27 -16.30 -11.73
N LYS A 60 15.60 -16.25 -11.67
CA LYS A 60 16.38 -16.21 -10.43
C LYS A 60 15.96 -15.08 -9.48
N PHE A 61 15.47 -13.96 -10.04
CA PHE A 61 14.94 -12.88 -9.21
C PHE A 61 13.79 -13.36 -8.32
N PHE A 62 12.83 -14.07 -8.90
CA PHE A 62 11.65 -14.54 -8.16
C PHE A 62 12.01 -15.65 -7.18
N ASP A 63 12.95 -16.52 -7.53
CA ASP A 63 13.41 -17.58 -6.64
C ASP A 63 14.12 -17.00 -5.41
N LEU A 64 15.03 -16.05 -5.62
CA LEU A 64 15.71 -15.34 -4.54
C LEU A 64 14.73 -14.49 -3.69
N LEU A 65 13.74 -13.87 -4.31
CA LEU A 65 12.71 -13.11 -3.60
C LEU A 65 11.95 -13.98 -2.58
N VAL A 66 11.63 -15.21 -2.97
CA VAL A 66 10.97 -16.20 -2.09
C VAL A 66 11.96 -16.72 -1.04
N GLN A 67 13.17 -17.12 -1.43
CA GLN A 67 14.18 -17.69 -0.53
C GLN A 67 14.60 -16.70 0.57
N ASN A 68 14.78 -15.44 0.22
CA ASN A 68 15.28 -14.41 1.14
C ASN A 68 14.19 -13.83 2.06
N LYS A 69 12.91 -14.12 1.82
CA LYS A 69 11.78 -13.55 2.53
C LYS A 69 11.89 -13.72 4.07
N VAL A 70 12.17 -14.92 4.53
CA VAL A 70 12.27 -15.23 5.97
C VAL A 70 13.41 -14.46 6.63
N ASN A 71 14.58 -14.41 5.99
CA ASN A 71 15.73 -13.67 6.49
C ASN A 71 15.46 -12.16 6.50
N PHE A 72 14.75 -11.65 5.50
CA PHE A 72 14.32 -10.26 5.47
C PHE A 72 13.39 -9.94 6.66
N PHE A 73 12.38 -10.77 6.93
CA PHE A 73 11.47 -10.55 8.07
C PHE A 73 12.22 -10.58 9.40
N LYS A 74 13.12 -11.53 9.60
CA LYS A 74 13.99 -11.58 10.78
C LYS A 74 14.81 -10.29 10.92
N SER A 75 15.41 -9.77 9.85
CA SER A 75 16.20 -8.53 9.85
C SER A 75 15.38 -7.29 10.22
N LYS A 76 14.07 -7.33 10.00
CA LYS A 76 13.11 -6.26 10.34
C LYS A 76 12.40 -6.50 11.68
N ASN A 77 12.70 -7.58 12.38
CA ASN A 77 12.00 -8.03 13.59
C ASN A 77 10.47 -8.18 13.35
N LEU A 78 10.08 -8.60 12.15
CA LEU A 78 8.70 -8.93 11.84
C LEU A 78 8.42 -10.37 12.29
N GLU A 79 7.44 -10.54 13.19
CA GLU A 79 7.10 -11.82 13.80
C GLU A 79 6.15 -12.66 12.95
N LYS A 80 5.40 -12.01 12.04
CA LYS A 80 4.37 -12.63 11.23
C LYS A 80 4.63 -12.41 9.73
N ASP A 81 4.37 -13.42 8.94
CA ASP A 81 4.40 -13.33 7.47
C ASP A 81 3.27 -12.45 6.94
N THR A 82 2.12 -12.52 7.58
CA THR A 82 0.93 -11.73 7.24
C THR A 82 0.64 -10.70 8.32
N VAL A 83 0.61 -9.44 7.95
CA VAL A 83 0.29 -8.32 8.83
C VAL A 83 -1.18 -7.94 8.65
N SER A 84 -1.95 -7.97 9.73
CA SER A 84 -3.35 -7.53 9.73
C SER A 84 -3.47 -6.01 9.74
N LEU A 85 -4.67 -5.50 9.47
CA LEU A 85 -4.93 -4.07 9.54
C LEU A 85 -4.73 -3.54 10.97
N SER A 86 -5.22 -4.25 11.99
CA SER A 86 -5.03 -3.87 13.38
C SER A 86 -3.55 -3.89 13.79
N ASP A 87 -2.77 -4.90 13.34
CA ASP A 87 -1.32 -4.93 13.54
C ASP A 87 -0.64 -3.65 12.99
N ALA A 88 -1.19 -3.07 11.94
CA ALA A 88 -0.59 -1.91 11.28
C ALA A 88 -0.98 -0.57 11.87
N ILE A 89 -2.24 -0.39 12.32
CA ILE A 89 -2.78 0.94 12.63
C ILE A 89 -3.49 1.06 13.98
N SER A 90 -3.50 0.02 14.84
CA SER A 90 -4.21 0.12 16.13
C SER A 90 -3.62 1.13 17.09
N ASP A 91 -2.39 1.59 16.90
CA ASP A 91 -1.78 2.69 17.65
C ASP A 91 -2.16 4.09 17.14
N LEU A 92 -3.01 4.17 16.10
CA LEU A 92 -3.46 5.40 15.45
C LEU A 92 -4.97 5.68 15.66
N LEU A 93 -5.64 4.97 16.56
CA LEU A 93 -7.07 5.15 16.78
C LEU A 93 -7.40 6.55 17.33
N GLN A 94 -8.53 7.10 16.92
CA GLN A 94 -9.05 8.37 17.43
C GLN A 94 -9.33 8.31 18.94
N SER A 95 -9.69 7.12 19.45
CA SER A 95 -9.95 6.86 20.87
C SER A 95 -8.74 7.06 21.78
N HIS A 96 -7.51 7.09 21.24
CA HIS A 96 -6.31 7.41 22.01
C HIS A 96 -6.15 8.90 22.34
N GLY A 97 -7.05 9.73 21.84
CA GLY A 97 -7.06 11.17 22.01
C GLY A 97 -6.74 11.94 20.73
N THR A 98 -7.07 13.21 20.76
CA THR A 98 -6.88 14.11 19.62
C THR A 98 -6.39 15.48 20.05
N GLU A 99 -5.61 16.13 19.18
CA GLU A 99 -5.19 17.52 19.31
C GLU A 99 -5.50 18.30 18.02
N GLU A 100 -5.23 19.58 17.98
CA GLU A 100 -5.31 20.36 16.74
C GLU A 100 -4.32 19.83 15.69
N SER A 101 -4.76 19.77 14.46
CA SER A 101 -3.89 19.30 13.37
C SER A 101 -2.73 20.27 13.15
N PRO A 102 -1.47 19.81 13.17
CA PRO A 102 -0.32 20.68 13.00
C PRO A 102 -0.16 21.28 11.57
N ASP A 103 -0.86 20.72 10.60
CA ASP A 103 -0.73 21.11 9.20
C ASP A 103 -2.04 21.60 8.55
N THR A 104 -3.15 21.61 9.29
CA THR A 104 -4.45 22.05 8.75
C THR A 104 -5.33 22.64 9.85
N LYS A 105 -5.61 23.94 9.77
CA LYS A 105 -6.50 24.64 10.71
C LYS A 105 -7.90 24.01 10.73
N ASN A 106 -8.55 24.06 11.89
CA ASN A 106 -9.93 23.59 12.13
C ASN A 106 -10.14 22.08 11.92
N PHE A 107 -9.07 21.29 12.02
CA PHE A 107 -9.13 19.84 12.00
C PHE A 107 -8.44 19.25 13.22
N ARG A 108 -8.92 18.08 13.65
CA ARG A 108 -8.30 17.30 14.73
C ARG A 108 -7.36 16.26 14.12
N ALA A 109 -6.26 15.99 14.83
CA ALA A 109 -5.30 14.93 14.50
C ALA A 109 -5.17 13.96 15.69
N GLY A 110 -4.94 12.70 15.41
CA GLY A 110 -4.82 11.66 16.41
C GLY A 110 -3.47 11.64 17.09
N ILE A 111 -3.48 11.32 18.38
CA ILE A 111 -2.30 11.11 19.21
C ILE A 111 -1.87 9.65 19.07
N TYR A 112 -0.56 9.42 19.02
CA TYR A 112 -0.01 8.07 19.04
C TYR A 112 -0.29 7.35 20.37
N ALA A 113 -0.79 6.12 20.32
CA ALA A 113 -0.64 5.20 21.43
C ALA A 113 0.76 4.56 21.44
N LYS A 114 1.00 3.73 22.45
CA LYS A 114 2.22 2.88 22.50
C LYS A 114 2.22 1.89 21.33
N ALA A 115 3.32 1.80 20.60
CA ALA A 115 3.49 0.79 19.56
C ALA A 115 3.49 -0.62 20.17
N ALA A 116 2.44 -1.40 19.93
CA ALA A 116 2.25 -2.72 20.50
C ALA A 116 2.87 -3.83 19.63
N THR A 117 2.74 -3.72 18.31
CA THR A 117 3.16 -4.77 17.38
C THR A 117 4.55 -4.53 16.82
N SER A 118 5.18 -5.60 16.31
CA SER A 118 6.47 -5.51 15.61
C SER A 118 6.38 -4.61 14.37
N TYR A 119 5.25 -4.64 13.65
CA TYR A 119 5.04 -3.79 12.49
C TYR A 119 4.95 -2.30 12.87
N GLN A 120 4.19 -1.94 13.91
CA GLN A 120 4.13 -0.55 14.39
C GLN A 120 5.50 -0.04 14.84
N LYS A 121 6.26 -0.88 15.57
CA LYS A 121 7.63 -0.56 15.97
C LYS A 121 8.54 -0.33 14.76
N LEU A 122 8.41 -1.17 13.70
CA LEU A 122 9.16 -1.00 12.46
C LEU A 122 8.80 0.33 11.76
N MET A 123 7.52 0.67 11.65
CA MET A 123 7.08 1.91 11.02
C MET A 123 7.53 3.17 11.79
N ARG A 124 7.71 3.04 13.11
CA ARG A 124 8.13 4.12 14.01
C ARG A 124 9.61 4.05 14.41
N LYS A 125 10.43 3.26 13.70
CA LYS A 125 11.83 2.98 14.05
C LYS A 125 12.74 4.22 14.02
N ASP A 126 12.34 5.27 13.29
CA ASP A 126 13.13 6.48 13.20
C ASP A 126 13.18 7.21 14.56
N LYS A 127 14.39 7.35 15.11
CA LYS A 127 14.65 7.94 16.44
C LYS A 127 14.22 9.41 16.54
N ASN A 128 14.02 10.08 15.41
CA ASN A 128 13.57 11.48 15.35
C ASN A 128 12.05 11.65 15.53
N LEU A 129 11.29 10.58 15.73
CA LEU A 129 9.84 10.64 16.00
C LEU A 129 9.58 10.96 17.49
N THR A 130 9.99 12.13 17.92
CA THR A 130 9.62 12.69 19.25
C THR A 130 8.20 13.29 19.25
N LYS A 131 7.58 13.36 18.07
CA LYS A 131 6.27 14.00 17.89
C LYS A 131 5.16 13.15 18.50
N LYS A 132 4.29 13.77 19.26
CA LYS A 132 3.07 13.17 19.85
C LYS A 132 2.03 12.79 18.78
N ILE A 133 2.00 13.52 17.66
CA ILE A 133 1.07 13.37 16.54
C ILE A 133 1.83 12.89 15.31
N ALA A 134 1.31 11.86 14.64
CA ALA A 134 1.84 11.39 13.36
C ALA A 134 1.65 12.43 12.25
N SER A 135 2.66 12.60 11.40
CA SER A 135 2.51 13.41 10.18
C SER A 135 1.37 12.90 9.31
N SER A 136 0.52 13.80 8.82
CA SER A 136 -0.64 13.48 7.98
C SER A 136 -1.72 12.60 8.66
N HIS A 137 -1.79 12.59 9.99
CA HIS A 137 -2.80 11.85 10.75
C HIS A 137 -3.99 12.75 11.15
N ARG A 138 -4.51 13.50 10.20
CA ARG A 138 -5.67 14.38 10.37
C ARG A 138 -6.96 13.61 10.08
N PHE A 139 -7.94 13.71 10.96
CA PHE A 139 -9.28 13.15 10.76
C PHE A 139 -10.11 14.03 9.81
N ALA A 140 -11.00 13.41 9.05
CA ALA A 140 -11.99 14.13 8.27
C ALA A 140 -13.14 14.63 9.16
N ASN A 141 -13.61 15.85 8.93
CA ASN A 141 -14.78 16.40 9.61
C ASN A 141 -16.05 15.85 8.96
N HIS A 142 -16.49 14.66 9.39
CA HIS A 142 -17.72 14.05 8.89
C HIS A 142 -18.94 14.72 9.54
N LYS A 143 -19.99 14.93 8.75
CA LYS A 143 -21.32 15.33 9.26
C LYS A 143 -21.93 14.20 10.08
N LYS A 144 -22.83 14.54 11.01
CA LYS A 144 -23.51 13.58 11.88
C LYS A 144 -24.16 12.43 11.10
N GLU A 145 -24.88 12.76 10.03
CA GLU A 145 -25.55 11.75 9.17
C GLU A 145 -24.54 10.81 8.49
N THR A 146 -23.33 11.29 8.23
CA THR A 146 -22.25 10.45 7.65
C THR A 146 -21.70 9.50 8.69
N ILE A 147 -21.52 9.95 9.94
CA ILE A 147 -21.07 9.13 11.07
C ILE A 147 -22.11 8.03 11.36
N GLU A 148 -23.39 8.38 11.45
CA GLU A 148 -24.50 7.43 11.67
C GLU A 148 -24.57 6.37 10.56
N LYS A 149 -24.42 6.80 9.29
CA LYS A 149 -24.32 5.90 8.14
C LYS A 149 -23.12 4.96 8.24
N PHE A 150 -21.95 5.46 8.58
CA PHE A 150 -20.76 4.62 8.73
C PHE A 150 -20.91 3.64 9.88
N GLN A 151 -21.50 4.07 11.01
CA GLN A 151 -21.80 3.17 12.12
C GLN A 151 -22.75 2.05 11.72
N TYR A 152 -23.79 2.37 10.94
CA TYR A 152 -24.69 1.35 10.41
C TYR A 152 -23.95 0.36 9.51
N ILE A 153 -23.09 0.87 8.61
CA ILE A 153 -22.31 0.01 7.70
C ILE A 153 -21.33 -0.88 8.48
N LEU A 154 -20.71 -0.39 9.55
CA LEU A 154 -19.86 -1.19 10.42
C LEU A 154 -20.62 -2.34 11.11
N ASN A 155 -21.87 -2.08 11.53
CA ASN A 155 -22.69 -3.06 12.24
C ASN A 155 -23.29 -4.14 11.30
N PHE A 156 -23.63 -3.78 10.05
CA PHE A 156 -24.40 -4.63 9.15
C PHE A 156 -23.70 -4.97 7.83
N GLY A 157 -22.61 -4.28 7.51
CA GLY A 157 -21.79 -4.54 6.32
C GLY A 157 -20.88 -5.74 6.52
N ARG A 158 -20.54 -6.43 5.42
CA ARG A 158 -19.55 -7.52 5.44
C ARG A 158 -18.15 -6.95 5.37
N ALA A 159 -17.33 -7.23 6.39
CA ALA A 159 -15.95 -6.76 6.44
C ALA A 159 -15.13 -7.15 5.20
N ASN A 160 -14.32 -6.24 4.70
CA ASN A 160 -13.50 -6.37 3.49
C ASN A 160 -14.29 -6.69 2.19
N LYS A 161 -15.59 -6.45 2.18
CA LYS A 161 -16.47 -6.58 1.00
C LYS A 161 -17.19 -5.27 0.72
N ASN A 162 -17.49 -5.03 -0.55
CA ASN A 162 -18.35 -3.91 -0.90
C ASN A 162 -19.73 -4.09 -0.26
N ILE A 163 -20.32 -3.00 0.23
CA ILE A 163 -21.66 -3.04 0.83
C ILE A 163 -22.70 -3.54 -0.16
N SER A 164 -23.75 -4.18 0.36
CA SER A 164 -24.84 -4.72 -0.45
C SER A 164 -25.68 -3.61 -1.10
N ASP A 165 -26.47 -3.97 -2.11
CA ASP A 165 -27.31 -3.01 -2.81
C ASP A 165 -28.46 -2.51 -1.92
N GLU A 166 -28.92 -3.30 -0.92
CA GLU A 166 -29.89 -2.87 0.08
C GLU A 166 -29.32 -1.73 0.94
N ILE A 167 -28.08 -1.82 1.38
CA ILE A 167 -27.40 -0.76 2.14
C ILE A 167 -27.20 0.48 1.27
N LYS A 168 -26.82 0.29 -0.02
CA LYS A 168 -26.70 1.40 -0.96
C LYS A 168 -28.03 2.12 -1.16
N ALA A 169 -29.12 1.36 -1.37
CA ALA A 169 -30.48 1.91 -1.55
C ALA A 169 -30.95 2.68 -0.31
N LYS A 170 -30.77 2.11 0.89
CA LYS A 170 -31.13 2.76 2.17
C LYS A 170 -30.56 4.18 2.33
N TYR A 171 -29.32 4.39 1.88
CA TYR A 171 -28.61 5.66 2.01
C TYR A 171 -28.49 6.43 0.68
N ASN A 172 -29.20 6.02 -0.37
CA ASN A 172 -29.14 6.61 -1.71
C ASN A 172 -27.68 6.79 -2.21
N LEU A 173 -26.86 5.77 -2.01
CA LEU A 173 -25.43 5.83 -2.36
C LEU A 173 -25.22 5.50 -3.83
N LYS A 174 -24.85 6.50 -4.61
CA LYS A 174 -24.47 6.35 -6.03
C LYS A 174 -23.04 5.82 -6.19
N LYS A 175 -22.27 5.76 -5.12
CA LYS A 175 -20.87 5.35 -5.13
C LYS A 175 -20.73 3.85 -5.39
N ARG A 176 -19.81 3.49 -6.32
CA ARG A 176 -19.58 2.10 -6.70
C ARG A 176 -18.95 1.27 -5.58
N THR A 177 -17.99 1.85 -4.87
CA THR A 177 -17.17 1.15 -3.88
C THR A 177 -17.35 1.80 -2.51
N VAL A 178 -17.81 1.05 -1.53
CA VAL A 178 -17.80 1.38 -0.11
C VAL A 178 -17.54 0.10 0.66
N VAL A 179 -16.42 0.01 1.35
CA VAL A 179 -15.94 -1.23 2.01
C VAL A 179 -15.63 -0.94 3.48
N PRO A 180 -16.38 -1.51 4.42
CA PRO A 180 -15.95 -1.56 5.82
C PRO A 180 -14.77 -2.52 5.94
N LEU A 181 -13.70 -2.09 6.58
CA LEU A 181 -12.47 -2.88 6.68
C LEU A 181 -12.54 -3.91 7.83
N CYS A 182 -11.72 -4.95 7.74
CA CYS A 182 -11.56 -5.99 8.75
C CYS A 182 -10.29 -5.72 9.57
N SER A 183 -10.37 -5.85 10.91
CA SER A 183 -9.22 -5.73 11.82
C SER A 183 -8.17 -6.81 11.61
N ASP A 184 -8.61 -8.08 11.44
CA ASP A 184 -7.81 -9.29 11.63
C ASP A 184 -7.17 -9.83 10.35
N SER A 185 -7.27 -9.10 9.27
CA SER A 185 -6.71 -9.48 7.98
C SER A 185 -6.14 -8.28 7.23
N PRO A 186 -5.27 -8.51 6.23
CA PRO A 186 -4.84 -7.45 5.31
C PRO A 186 -6.03 -6.82 4.61
N THR A 187 -5.96 -5.53 4.33
CA THR A 187 -7.00 -4.81 3.60
C THR A 187 -7.11 -5.31 2.15
N PRO A 188 -8.25 -5.12 1.48
CA PRO A 188 -8.30 -5.14 0.02
C PRO A 188 -7.34 -4.10 -0.58
N THR A 189 -7.07 -4.21 -1.88
CA THR A 189 -6.24 -3.22 -2.58
C THR A 189 -6.81 -1.82 -2.40
N LEU A 190 -6.04 -0.93 -1.76
CA LEU A 190 -6.42 0.48 -1.59
C LEU A 190 -6.45 1.20 -2.94
N THR A 191 -7.50 1.98 -3.15
CA THR A 191 -7.65 2.89 -4.30
C THR A 191 -7.00 4.24 -4.00
N THR A 192 -7.14 5.20 -4.90
CA THR A 192 -6.72 6.60 -4.68
C THR A 192 -7.80 7.45 -4.03
N LEU A 193 -8.97 6.87 -3.72
CA LEU A 193 -10.14 7.54 -3.15
C LEU A 193 -10.31 7.14 -1.70
N PRO A 194 -10.08 8.05 -0.74
CA PRO A 194 -10.12 7.72 0.70
C PRO A 194 -11.50 7.28 1.18
N ASP A 195 -12.55 7.77 0.57
CA ASP A 195 -13.94 7.50 0.92
C ASP A 195 -14.48 6.16 0.37
N ASP A 196 -13.63 5.35 -0.30
CA ASP A 196 -13.94 3.96 -0.64
C ASP A 196 -13.90 3.03 0.57
N TYR A 197 -13.24 3.43 1.66
CA TYR A 197 -13.00 2.57 2.82
C TYR A 197 -13.45 3.22 4.10
N ILE A 198 -14.15 2.43 4.94
CA ILE A 198 -14.50 2.79 6.32
C ILE A 198 -13.55 2.06 7.25
N HIS A 199 -13.03 2.77 8.26
CA HIS A 199 -12.14 2.21 9.27
C HIS A 199 -12.79 0.99 9.96
N TYR A 200 -12.00 0.02 10.41
CA TYR A 200 -12.50 -1.26 10.93
C TYR A 200 -13.31 -1.17 12.23
N SER A 201 -13.16 -0.12 13.03
CA SER A 201 -13.84 0.04 14.34
C SER A 201 -14.39 1.44 14.60
N GLU A 202 -13.98 2.44 13.82
CA GLU A 202 -14.41 3.83 14.03
C GLU A 202 -15.22 4.31 12.83
N PRO A 203 -16.37 5.01 13.01
CA PRO A 203 -17.28 5.39 11.92
C PRO A 203 -16.74 6.58 11.11
N ARG A 204 -15.60 6.38 10.48
CA ARG A 204 -14.86 7.37 9.68
C ARG A 204 -14.09 6.71 8.54
N ILE A 205 -13.65 7.53 7.60
CA ILE A 205 -12.64 7.10 6.62
C ILE A 205 -11.26 6.98 7.30
N LEU A 206 -10.35 6.26 6.65
CA LEU A 206 -8.95 6.21 7.06
C LEU A 206 -8.27 7.57 6.88
N THR A 207 -7.31 7.89 7.77
CA THR A 207 -6.42 9.05 7.59
C THR A 207 -5.34 8.75 6.55
N VAL A 208 -4.64 9.80 6.10
CA VAL A 208 -3.50 9.63 5.18
C VAL A 208 -2.39 8.78 5.82
N ARG A 209 -2.13 8.96 7.14
CA ARG A 209 -1.12 8.16 7.83
C ARG A 209 -1.49 6.68 7.93
N GLU A 210 -2.76 6.38 8.18
CA GLU A 210 -3.25 4.99 8.15
C GLU A 210 -3.11 4.36 6.76
N TYR A 211 -3.45 5.09 5.70
CA TYR A 211 -3.18 4.66 4.32
C TYR A 211 -1.69 4.39 4.07
N ALA A 212 -0.83 5.29 4.56
CA ALA A 212 0.63 5.16 4.43
C ALA A 212 1.16 3.91 5.14
N ARG A 213 0.66 3.64 6.37
CA ARG A 213 0.99 2.43 7.13
C ARG A 213 0.57 1.15 6.41
N ILE A 214 -0.63 1.14 5.80
CA ILE A 214 -1.12 0.00 5.00
C ILE A 214 -0.24 -0.22 3.76
N GLN A 215 0.36 0.81 3.21
CA GLN A 215 1.33 0.73 2.11
C GLN A 215 2.78 0.61 2.59
N SER A 216 3.02 0.36 3.88
CA SER A 216 4.35 0.22 4.49
C SER A 216 5.28 1.44 4.39
N PHE A 217 4.74 2.65 4.26
CA PHE A 217 5.54 3.86 4.41
C PHE A 217 5.90 4.07 5.89
N PRO A 218 7.17 4.29 6.24
CA PRO A 218 7.55 4.62 7.60
C PRO A 218 6.98 5.97 8.02
N ASP A 219 6.78 6.16 9.33
CA ASP A 219 6.16 7.39 9.85
C ASP A 219 7.02 8.64 9.68
N SER A 220 8.32 8.47 9.49
CA SER A 220 9.24 9.54 9.12
C SER A 220 9.02 10.08 7.71
N TYR A 221 8.32 9.32 6.84
CA TYR A 221 8.03 9.81 5.49
C TYR A 221 6.92 10.85 5.53
N GLU A 222 7.21 12.05 5.05
CA GLU A 222 6.28 13.18 5.00
C GLU A 222 5.66 13.33 3.61
N PHE A 223 4.33 13.23 3.54
CA PHE A 223 3.57 13.52 2.33
C PHE A 223 3.29 15.01 2.25
N ARG A 224 3.47 15.60 1.08
CA ARG A 224 3.23 17.03 0.84
C ARG A 224 2.02 17.26 -0.08
N GLY A 225 1.52 18.49 -0.13
CA GLY A 225 0.35 18.86 -0.90
C GLY A 225 -0.97 18.66 -0.16
N GLY A 226 -2.09 18.78 -0.87
CA GLY A 226 -3.43 18.65 -0.30
C GLY A 226 -3.76 17.22 0.14
N TYR A 227 -4.63 17.08 1.13
CA TYR A 227 -5.14 15.76 1.53
C TYR A 227 -6.01 15.14 0.44
N THR A 228 -6.92 15.94 -0.07
CA THR A 228 -7.83 15.61 -1.17
C THR A 228 -7.84 16.75 -2.18
N THR A 229 -8.25 16.47 -3.40
CA THR A 229 -8.47 17.51 -4.42
C THR A 229 -9.91 17.46 -4.93
N GLY A 230 -10.51 18.63 -5.15
CA GLY A 230 -11.81 18.82 -5.77
C GLY A 230 -11.73 19.75 -6.98
N GLY A 231 -12.74 19.68 -7.86
CA GLY A 231 -12.88 20.58 -8.99
C GLY A 231 -11.64 20.62 -9.92
N ASN A 232 -11.23 21.80 -10.33
CA ASN A 232 -10.13 21.99 -11.29
C ASN A 232 -8.75 21.54 -10.78
N ARG A 233 -8.52 21.52 -9.47
CA ARG A 233 -7.26 21.05 -8.88
C ARG A 233 -6.95 19.59 -9.16
N ARG A 234 -7.93 18.77 -9.53
CA ARG A 234 -7.70 17.35 -9.91
C ARG A 234 -6.77 17.18 -11.11
N LYS A 235 -6.60 18.22 -11.92
CA LYS A 235 -5.75 18.18 -13.11
C LYS A 235 -4.29 18.55 -12.82
N THR A 236 -4.05 19.30 -11.75
CA THR A 236 -2.73 19.85 -11.41
C THR A 236 -2.12 19.26 -10.16
N ASP A 237 -2.95 18.86 -9.20
CA ASP A 237 -2.48 18.42 -7.89
C ASP A 237 -2.64 16.91 -7.71
N VAL A 238 -1.60 16.27 -7.17
CA VAL A 238 -1.64 14.87 -6.75
C VAL A 238 -1.81 14.83 -5.23
N PRO A 239 -3.05 14.61 -4.71
CA PRO A 239 -3.30 14.60 -3.28
C PRO A 239 -2.59 13.44 -2.58
N ARG A 240 -2.35 13.59 -1.27
CA ARG A 240 -1.61 12.61 -0.45
C ARG A 240 -2.17 11.18 -0.57
N TYR A 241 -3.49 11.00 -0.57
CA TYR A 241 -4.10 9.68 -0.77
C TYR A 241 -3.77 9.07 -2.14
N THR A 242 -3.74 9.90 -3.18
CA THR A 242 -3.39 9.44 -4.54
C THR A 242 -1.91 9.05 -4.64
N GLN A 243 -1.01 9.82 -3.99
CA GLN A 243 0.41 9.48 -3.92
C GLN A 243 0.60 8.08 -3.33
N ILE A 244 -0.07 7.80 -2.21
CA ILE A 244 0.01 6.50 -1.53
C ILE A 244 -0.64 5.38 -2.37
N GLY A 245 -1.86 5.60 -2.88
CA GLY A 245 -2.60 4.58 -3.64
C GLY A 245 -1.88 4.13 -4.92
N ASN A 246 -1.09 5.01 -5.53
CA ASN A 246 -0.31 4.72 -6.73
C ASN A 246 1.09 4.12 -6.43
N ALA A 247 1.54 4.18 -5.19
CA ALA A 247 2.88 3.73 -4.83
C ALA A 247 3.04 2.20 -4.88
N ILE A 248 4.28 1.78 -5.07
CA ILE A 248 4.73 0.43 -4.70
C ILE A 248 5.10 0.48 -3.21
N PRO A 249 4.65 -0.49 -2.39
CA PRO A 249 4.99 -0.51 -0.97
C PRO A 249 6.50 -0.50 -0.72
N PRO A 250 7.04 0.46 0.07
CA PRO A 250 8.48 0.56 0.32
C PRO A 250 9.11 -0.71 0.87
N LEU A 251 8.41 -1.45 1.73
CA LEU A 251 8.91 -2.70 2.30
C LEU A 251 9.12 -3.79 1.23
N PHE A 252 8.23 -3.86 0.22
CA PHE A 252 8.43 -4.75 -0.93
C PHE A 252 9.55 -4.24 -1.84
N ALA A 253 9.60 -2.94 -2.09
CA ALA A 253 10.64 -2.35 -2.93
C ALA A 253 12.04 -2.58 -2.35
N GLU A 254 12.20 -2.53 -1.02
CA GLU A 254 13.45 -2.85 -0.33
C GLU A 254 13.85 -4.32 -0.55
N GLN A 255 12.91 -5.26 -0.37
CA GLN A 255 13.15 -6.69 -0.62
C GLN A 255 13.60 -6.94 -2.07
N ALA A 256 12.87 -6.37 -3.04
CA ALA A 256 13.23 -6.47 -4.45
C ALA A 256 14.60 -5.86 -4.76
N GLY A 257 14.92 -4.71 -4.16
CA GLY A 257 16.21 -4.04 -4.31
C GLY A 257 17.38 -4.86 -3.76
N LEU A 258 17.19 -5.54 -2.62
CA LEU A 258 18.21 -6.42 -2.04
C LEU A 258 18.47 -7.64 -2.93
N VAL A 259 17.43 -8.24 -3.49
CA VAL A 259 17.56 -9.35 -4.46
C VAL A 259 18.32 -8.90 -5.72
N LEU A 260 18.00 -7.75 -6.29
CA LEU A 260 18.71 -7.20 -7.44
C LEU A 260 20.19 -6.96 -7.11
N LYS A 261 20.50 -6.41 -5.94
CA LYS A 261 21.87 -6.22 -5.46
C LYS A 261 22.64 -7.54 -5.35
N GLU A 262 22.00 -8.58 -4.83
CA GLU A 262 22.59 -9.92 -4.72
C GLU A 262 22.89 -10.51 -6.09
N MET A 263 21.96 -10.44 -7.05
CA MET A 263 22.15 -10.88 -8.41
C MET A 263 23.35 -10.19 -9.08
N ILE A 264 23.44 -8.86 -8.97
CA ILE A 264 24.56 -8.07 -9.51
C ILE A 264 25.91 -8.50 -8.90
N ASN A 265 25.95 -8.66 -7.58
CA ASN A 265 27.19 -9.06 -6.89
C ASN A 265 27.65 -10.47 -7.27
N THR A 266 26.71 -11.41 -7.39
CA THR A 266 27.00 -12.78 -7.83
C THR A 266 27.54 -12.79 -9.26
N TRP A 267 26.97 -11.99 -10.16
CA TRP A 267 27.46 -11.84 -11.51
C TRP A 267 28.89 -11.26 -11.56
N LYS A 268 29.19 -10.18 -10.81
CA LYS A 268 30.52 -9.58 -10.73
C LYS A 268 31.58 -10.59 -10.27
N LYS A 269 31.28 -11.38 -9.24
CA LYS A 269 32.20 -12.45 -8.75
C LYS A 269 32.48 -13.49 -9.83
N ARG A 270 31.46 -13.93 -10.59
CA ARG A 270 31.66 -14.89 -11.72
C ARG A 270 32.52 -14.31 -12.83
N CYS A 271 32.38 -13.01 -13.13
CA CYS A 271 33.23 -12.36 -14.16
C CYS A 271 34.69 -12.26 -13.68
N ASN A 272 34.95 -11.93 -12.44
CA ASN A 272 36.31 -11.84 -11.90
C ASN A 272 36.99 -13.19 -11.83
N LEU A 273 36.26 -14.28 -11.52
CA LEU A 273 36.79 -15.65 -11.56
C LEU A 273 37.14 -16.13 -12.97
N ARG A 274 36.45 -15.63 -14.02
CA ARG A 274 36.77 -15.96 -15.43
C ARG A 274 37.99 -15.19 -15.98
N LEU A 275 38.43 -14.12 -15.32
CA LEU A 275 39.59 -13.33 -15.70
C LEU A 275 40.89 -13.87 -15.05
N VAL A 276 40.78 -14.84 -14.12
CA VAL A 276 41.93 -15.46 -13.39
C VAL A 276 42.24 -16.89 -13.87
N LEU A 277 41.42 -17.41 -14.79
CA LEU A 277 41.65 -18.70 -15.49
C LEU A 277 41.98 -18.48 -16.95
#